data_89ec9b6aad9de327e30e129e633d8f5b
#
_entry.id   89ec9b6aad9de327e30e129e633d8f5b
#
_cell.length_a   1.000
_cell.length_b   1.000
_cell.length_c   1.000
_cell.angle_alpha   90.00
_cell.angle_beta   90.00
_cell.angle_gamma   90.00
#
_symmetry.space_group_name_H-M   'P 1'
#
loop_
_entity.id
_entity.type
_entity.pdbx_description
1 polymer ?
#
loop_
_entity_poly.entity_id
_entity_poly.type
_entity_poly.pdbx_seq_one_letter_code
_entity_poly.pdbx_strand_id
1 'polypeptide(L)'
;MKNVFICSLVFLITSASLSAQTAAETKLEYQRGEKLAATIELPYHVDIVEGALRKRLESATIKEQRLKGMQVFKGARVTPTDGEAVDFYFKVDRKGKKEDSASVVYLILGRPNENVALRTLNDNFRIEDAKKFLNDVVPDIASFKLDTDIADYEEKVKKTEKSLSGLTSDQKNIEERIKELQDRLEQNKLDQEKQNAELIRLKSVRDELLSQKGATN
;
A
#
# COMPACT_ATOMS: atom_id res chain seq x y z
N MET A 1 -19.70 33.86 7.73
CA MET A 1 -20.52 32.67 7.40
C MET A 1 -19.56 31.61 6.90
N LYS A 2 -19.25 30.63 7.75
CA LYS A 2 -18.29 29.55 7.45
C LYS A 2 -19.11 28.38 6.89
N ASN A 3 -18.99 28.11 5.60
CA ASN A 3 -19.57 26.91 5.00
C ASN A 3 -18.67 25.72 5.31
N VAL A 4 -19.11 24.91 6.26
CA VAL A 4 -18.53 23.58 6.54
C VAL A 4 -19.09 22.64 5.47
N PHE A 5 -18.27 22.29 4.48
CA PHE A 5 -18.57 21.23 3.52
C PHE A 5 -18.31 19.88 4.21
N ILE A 6 -19.38 19.29 4.76
CA ILE A 6 -19.35 17.91 5.24
C ILE A 6 -19.44 17.03 4.01
N CYS A 7 -18.29 16.51 3.55
CA CYS A 7 -18.21 15.49 2.53
C CYS A 7 -18.63 14.16 3.16
N SER A 8 -19.93 13.82 3.00
CA SER A 8 -20.48 12.53 3.41
C SER A 8 -19.93 11.46 2.46
N LEU A 9 -18.88 10.77 2.88
CA LEU A 9 -18.31 9.62 2.19
C LEU A 9 -19.25 8.42 2.39
N VAL A 10 -20.18 8.26 1.46
CA VAL A 10 -21.03 7.06 1.39
C VAL A 10 -20.15 5.88 0.98
N PHE A 11 -19.79 5.07 1.95
CA PHE A 11 -19.11 3.79 1.74
C PHE A 11 -20.11 2.81 1.13
N LEU A 12 -20.15 2.72 -0.20
CA LEU A 12 -20.85 1.65 -0.91
C LEU A 12 -20.06 0.35 -0.63
N ILE A 13 -20.51 -0.42 0.35
CA ILE A 13 -20.07 -1.80 0.54
C ILE A 13 -20.68 -2.60 -0.60
N THR A 14 -19.99 -2.71 -1.72
CA THR A 14 -20.27 -3.71 -2.73
C THR A 14 -19.88 -5.06 -2.13
N SER A 15 -20.87 -5.78 -1.61
CA SER A 15 -20.75 -7.20 -1.30
C SER A 15 -20.48 -7.93 -2.61
N ALA A 16 -19.22 -8.05 -2.98
CA ALA A 16 -18.78 -9.01 -3.98
C ALA A 16 -19.20 -10.39 -3.46
N SER A 17 -20.20 -10.98 -4.10
CA SER A 17 -20.56 -12.38 -3.87
C SER A 17 -19.30 -13.20 -4.14
N LEU A 18 -18.56 -13.57 -3.11
CA LEU A 18 -17.56 -14.61 -3.20
C LEU A 18 -18.33 -15.89 -3.57
N SER A 19 -18.44 -16.16 -4.85
CA SER A 19 -18.70 -17.54 -5.28
C SER A 19 -17.55 -18.34 -4.68
N ALA A 20 -17.86 -19.12 -3.63
CA ALA A 20 -16.90 -20.00 -3.01
C ALA A 20 -16.42 -20.98 -4.11
N GLN A 21 -15.32 -20.65 -4.76
CA GLN A 21 -14.71 -21.56 -5.70
C GLN A 21 -14.18 -22.73 -4.87
N THR A 22 -14.75 -23.89 -5.10
CA THR A 22 -14.35 -25.11 -4.42
C THR A 22 -13.15 -25.70 -5.15
N ALA A 23 -12.18 -26.15 -4.41
CA ALA A 23 -11.01 -26.81 -4.99
C ALA A 23 -11.43 -28.06 -5.78
N ALA A 24 -10.89 -28.21 -6.97
CA ALA A 24 -11.16 -29.29 -7.91
C ALA A 24 -9.89 -30.08 -8.21
N GLU A 25 -10.08 -31.23 -8.81
CA GLU A 25 -8.98 -32.03 -9.35
C GLU A 25 -8.64 -31.55 -10.77
N THR A 26 -7.36 -31.53 -11.11
CA THR A 26 -6.87 -31.12 -12.43
C THR A 26 -5.58 -31.84 -12.79
N LYS A 27 -5.17 -31.72 -14.05
CA LYS A 27 -3.86 -32.13 -14.52
C LYS A 27 -2.94 -30.95 -14.62
N LEU A 28 -1.78 -31.04 -13.99
CA LEU A 28 -0.72 -30.06 -14.03
C LEU A 28 0.48 -30.59 -14.80
N GLU A 29 0.90 -29.86 -15.82
CA GLU A 29 2.16 -30.19 -16.50
C GLU A 29 3.33 -29.78 -15.59
N TYR A 30 4.14 -30.77 -15.21
CA TYR A 30 5.32 -30.54 -14.37
C TYR A 30 6.49 -31.44 -14.81
N GLN A 31 7.58 -30.78 -15.22
CA GLN A 31 8.85 -31.38 -15.68
C GLN A 31 8.67 -32.48 -16.78
N ARG A 32 8.34 -33.71 -16.41
CA ARG A 32 8.30 -34.88 -17.29
C ARG A 32 6.87 -35.39 -17.59
N GLY A 33 5.92 -34.46 -17.68
CA GLY A 33 4.56 -34.78 -18.07
C GLY A 33 3.50 -34.37 -17.04
N GLU A 34 2.26 -34.72 -17.32
CA GLU A 34 1.11 -34.39 -16.51
C GLU A 34 1.12 -35.12 -15.15
N LYS A 35 0.75 -34.37 -14.09
CA LYS A 35 0.57 -34.88 -12.73
C LYS A 35 -0.82 -34.52 -12.26
N LEU A 36 -1.40 -35.40 -11.45
CA LEU A 36 -2.66 -35.11 -10.78
C LEU A 36 -2.40 -34.06 -9.70
N ALA A 37 -3.19 -33.01 -9.68
CA ALA A 37 -3.09 -31.87 -8.72
C ALA A 37 -4.48 -31.41 -8.28
N ALA A 38 -4.58 -30.90 -7.07
CA ALA A 38 -5.71 -30.08 -6.68
C ALA A 38 -5.51 -28.64 -7.21
N THR A 39 -6.60 -27.98 -7.58
CA THR A 39 -6.57 -26.58 -8.05
C THR A 39 -7.71 -25.77 -7.45
N ILE A 40 -7.45 -24.49 -7.24
CA ILE A 40 -8.46 -23.49 -6.88
C ILE A 40 -8.14 -22.17 -7.57
N GLU A 41 -9.17 -21.44 -7.99
CA GLU A 41 -9.03 -20.08 -8.47
C GLU A 41 -9.32 -19.10 -7.35
N LEU A 42 -8.51 -18.04 -7.25
CA LEU A 42 -8.61 -17.07 -6.16
C LEU A 42 -8.59 -15.63 -6.73
N PRO A 43 -9.43 -14.72 -6.21
CA PRO A 43 -9.47 -13.33 -6.66
C PRO A 43 -8.36 -12.49 -6.00
N TYR A 44 -7.14 -13.04 -5.93
CA TYR A 44 -5.99 -12.40 -5.30
C TYR A 44 -4.77 -12.47 -6.22
N HIS A 45 -3.89 -11.48 -6.11
CA HIS A 45 -2.61 -11.48 -6.81
C HIS A 45 -1.71 -12.61 -6.32
N VAL A 46 -0.84 -13.11 -7.20
CA VAL A 46 0.09 -14.22 -6.91
C VAL A 46 0.89 -13.99 -5.63
N ASP A 47 1.43 -12.78 -5.43
CA ASP A 47 2.25 -12.45 -4.26
C ASP A 47 1.49 -12.57 -2.93
N ILE A 48 0.21 -12.23 -2.93
CA ILE A 48 -0.67 -12.38 -1.76
C ILE A 48 -0.88 -13.85 -1.44
N VAL A 49 -1.17 -14.64 -2.47
CA VAL A 49 -1.40 -16.08 -2.30
C VAL A 49 -0.12 -16.78 -1.83
N GLU A 50 1.00 -16.55 -2.50
CA GLU A 50 2.30 -17.11 -2.11
C GLU A 50 2.72 -16.69 -0.71
N GLY A 51 2.51 -15.42 -0.34
CA GLY A 51 2.81 -14.90 0.99
C GLY A 51 1.96 -15.55 2.08
N ALA A 52 0.67 -15.73 1.84
CA ALA A 52 -0.24 -16.40 2.76
C ALA A 52 0.11 -17.89 2.95
N LEU A 53 0.40 -18.61 1.85
CA LEU A 53 0.84 -20.01 1.89
C LEU A 53 2.14 -20.15 2.70
N ARG A 54 3.07 -19.22 2.51
CA ARG A 54 4.31 -19.17 3.31
C ARG A 54 4.00 -18.95 4.79
N LYS A 55 3.20 -17.93 5.12
CA LYS A 55 2.81 -17.62 6.50
C LYS A 55 2.16 -18.83 7.21
N ARG A 56 1.36 -19.61 6.47
CA ARG A 56 0.69 -20.80 7.01
C ARG A 56 1.61 -21.98 7.23
N LEU A 57 2.55 -22.23 6.35
CA LEU A 57 3.35 -23.47 6.33
C LEU A 57 4.74 -23.30 6.90
N GLU A 58 5.34 -22.11 6.84
CA GLU A 58 6.66 -21.88 7.44
C GLU A 58 6.61 -21.97 8.97
N SER A 59 7.60 -22.63 9.50
CA SER A 59 7.87 -22.76 10.93
C SER A 59 9.36 -22.72 11.18
N ALA A 60 9.80 -22.95 12.41
CA ALA A 60 11.22 -23.04 12.74
C ALA A 60 11.97 -24.12 11.93
N THR A 61 11.28 -25.21 11.59
CA THR A 61 11.86 -26.36 10.89
C THR A 61 11.45 -26.48 9.42
N ILE A 62 10.38 -25.81 9.01
CA ILE A 62 9.85 -25.85 7.64
C ILE A 62 10.13 -24.52 6.97
N LYS A 63 10.90 -24.53 5.89
CA LYS A 63 11.24 -23.37 5.07
C LYS A 63 10.81 -23.55 3.64
N GLU A 64 10.39 -22.45 3.00
CA GLU A 64 10.13 -22.44 1.58
C GLU A 64 11.39 -22.78 0.79
N GLN A 65 11.22 -23.63 -0.22
CA GLN A 65 12.20 -23.91 -1.27
C GLN A 65 11.56 -23.61 -2.62
N ARG A 66 12.33 -23.09 -3.56
CA ARG A 66 11.90 -22.92 -4.96
C ARG A 66 12.50 -24.02 -5.81
N LEU A 67 11.65 -24.89 -6.38
CA LEU A 67 12.07 -26.01 -7.19
C LEU A 67 11.33 -26.02 -8.53
N LYS A 68 12.05 -25.71 -9.60
CA LYS A 68 11.49 -25.77 -10.98
C LYS A 68 10.16 -25.03 -11.16
N GLY A 69 10.04 -23.84 -10.59
CA GLY A 69 8.86 -22.98 -10.67
C GLY A 69 7.76 -23.31 -9.65
N MET A 70 8.01 -24.26 -8.75
CA MET A 70 7.11 -24.54 -7.63
C MET A 70 7.68 -24.01 -6.30
N GLN A 71 6.80 -23.56 -5.45
CA GLN A 71 7.03 -23.26 -4.06
C GLN A 71 6.86 -24.57 -3.26
N VAL A 72 7.90 -25.00 -2.56
CA VAL A 72 7.94 -26.33 -1.92
C VAL A 72 8.17 -26.18 -0.42
N PHE A 73 7.32 -26.85 0.37
CA PHE A 73 7.45 -26.97 1.83
C PHE A 73 7.55 -28.45 2.18
N LYS A 74 8.72 -28.87 2.67
CA LYS A 74 8.98 -30.26 2.99
C LYS A 74 8.67 -30.56 4.44
N GLY A 75 8.06 -31.75 4.67
CA GLY A 75 7.78 -32.24 6.00
C GLY A 75 6.68 -31.49 6.75
N ALA A 76 5.80 -30.80 6.04
CA ALA A 76 4.65 -30.14 6.63
C ALA A 76 3.50 -31.12 6.86
N ARG A 77 2.50 -30.72 7.63
CA ARG A 77 1.28 -31.50 7.89
C ARG A 77 0.09 -30.82 7.24
N VAL A 78 -0.83 -31.61 6.68
CA VAL A 78 -2.07 -31.07 6.10
C VAL A 78 -2.93 -30.41 7.14
N THR A 79 -3.04 -31.03 8.32
CA THR A 79 -3.68 -30.47 9.51
C THR A 79 -2.75 -30.61 10.72
N PRO A 80 -2.91 -29.78 11.77
CA PRO A 80 -2.10 -29.92 12.99
C PRO A 80 -2.22 -31.30 13.67
N THR A 81 -3.35 -31.97 13.47
CA THR A 81 -3.64 -33.30 14.05
C THR A 81 -3.22 -34.46 13.15
N ASP A 82 -2.76 -34.18 11.92
CA ASP A 82 -2.28 -35.20 11.00
C ASP A 82 -0.99 -35.84 11.52
N GLY A 83 -0.97 -37.16 11.63
CA GLY A 83 0.19 -37.94 12.13
C GLY A 83 1.35 -37.98 11.14
N GLU A 84 1.08 -37.81 9.86
CA GLU A 84 2.07 -37.98 8.80
C GLU A 84 2.49 -36.62 8.21
N ALA A 85 3.80 -36.43 8.12
CA ALA A 85 4.36 -35.32 7.37
C ALA A 85 4.31 -35.61 5.86
N VAL A 86 4.05 -34.57 5.06
CA VAL A 86 4.04 -34.62 3.61
C VAL A 86 4.80 -33.44 3.04
N ASP A 87 5.19 -33.54 1.78
CA ASP A 87 5.81 -32.45 1.05
C ASP A 87 4.73 -31.74 0.20
N PHE A 88 4.63 -30.42 0.36
CA PHE A 88 3.70 -29.57 -0.39
C PHE A 88 4.42 -28.98 -1.59
N TYR A 89 3.85 -29.11 -2.77
CA TYR A 89 4.34 -28.53 -4.01
C TYR A 89 3.27 -27.62 -4.59
N PHE A 90 3.44 -26.32 -4.45
CA PHE A 90 2.53 -25.32 -4.99
C PHE A 90 3.07 -24.72 -6.28
N LYS A 91 2.19 -24.54 -7.24
CA LYS A 91 2.37 -23.62 -8.35
C LYS A 91 1.26 -22.59 -8.32
N VAL A 92 1.61 -21.33 -8.36
CA VAL A 92 0.65 -20.22 -8.38
C VAL A 92 0.84 -19.47 -9.68
N ASP A 93 -0.14 -19.58 -10.56
CA ASP A 93 -0.13 -18.92 -11.86
C ASP A 93 -1.11 -17.75 -11.87
N ARG A 94 -0.78 -16.70 -12.62
CA ARG A 94 -1.65 -15.55 -12.85
C ARG A 94 -2.75 -15.92 -13.86
N LYS A 95 -4.03 -15.66 -13.55
CA LYS A 95 -5.15 -15.97 -14.45
C LYS A 95 -5.40 -14.91 -15.54
N GLY A 96 -4.92 -13.69 -15.40
CA GLY A 96 -5.18 -12.59 -16.33
C GLY A 96 -3.99 -11.69 -16.60
N LYS A 97 -4.17 -10.74 -17.53
CA LYS A 97 -3.12 -9.77 -17.92
C LYS A 97 -3.16 -8.47 -17.11
N LYS A 98 -4.16 -8.24 -16.28
CA LYS A 98 -4.32 -7.04 -15.45
C LYS A 98 -3.64 -7.21 -14.09
N GLU A 99 -3.16 -6.12 -13.51
CA GLU A 99 -2.52 -6.11 -12.18
C GLU A 99 -3.40 -6.69 -11.06
N ASP A 100 -4.73 -6.50 -11.14
CA ASP A 100 -5.71 -7.04 -10.17
C ASP A 100 -6.24 -8.42 -10.57
N SER A 101 -5.45 -9.19 -11.29
CA SER A 101 -5.89 -10.46 -11.84
C SER A 101 -5.95 -11.55 -10.77
N ALA A 102 -6.97 -12.40 -10.90
CA ALA A 102 -7.09 -13.62 -10.13
C ALA A 102 -5.87 -14.55 -10.36
N SER A 103 -5.57 -15.37 -9.38
CA SER A 103 -4.57 -16.44 -9.49
C SER A 103 -5.21 -17.82 -9.52
N VAL A 104 -4.49 -18.77 -10.06
CA VAL A 104 -4.82 -20.20 -10.02
C VAL A 104 -3.74 -20.89 -9.21
N VAL A 105 -4.16 -21.57 -8.16
CA VAL A 105 -3.27 -22.34 -7.30
C VAL A 105 -3.37 -23.80 -7.64
N TYR A 106 -2.24 -24.44 -7.83
CA TYR A 106 -2.12 -25.89 -7.99
C TYR A 106 -1.35 -26.46 -6.81
N LEU A 107 -1.83 -27.57 -6.25
CA LEU A 107 -1.19 -28.27 -5.13
C LEU A 107 -1.03 -29.75 -5.46
N ILE A 108 0.18 -30.22 -5.32
CA ILE A 108 0.50 -31.66 -5.28
C ILE A 108 1.04 -31.96 -3.88
N LEU A 109 0.45 -32.94 -3.18
CA LEU A 109 1.02 -33.49 -1.96
C LEU A 109 1.94 -34.65 -2.32
N GLY A 110 3.17 -34.60 -1.84
CA GLY A 110 4.19 -35.65 -2.02
C GLY A 110 4.43 -36.43 -0.74
N ARG A 111 4.82 -37.70 -0.87
CA ARG A 111 5.37 -38.44 0.26
C ARG A 111 6.71 -37.79 0.69
N PRO A 112 7.14 -37.97 1.93
CA PRO A 112 8.41 -37.38 2.39
C PRO A 112 9.57 -37.77 1.48
N ASN A 113 10.31 -36.80 1.00
CA ASN A 113 11.45 -36.94 0.09
C ASN A 113 11.11 -37.58 -1.30
N GLU A 114 9.84 -37.57 -1.69
CA GLU A 114 9.43 -38.07 -3.01
C GLU A 114 9.86 -37.07 -4.11
N ASN A 115 10.31 -37.63 -5.24
CA ASN A 115 10.44 -36.86 -6.46
C ASN A 115 9.12 -36.91 -7.25
N VAL A 116 8.23 -35.95 -7.00
CA VAL A 116 6.90 -35.91 -7.66
C VAL A 116 6.98 -35.78 -9.18
N ALA A 117 8.12 -35.40 -9.76
CA ALA A 117 8.31 -35.38 -11.21
C ALA A 117 8.28 -36.79 -11.84
N LEU A 118 8.58 -37.83 -11.06
CA LEU A 118 8.55 -39.23 -11.50
C LEU A 118 7.18 -39.90 -11.30
N ARG A 119 6.25 -39.24 -10.65
CA ARG A 119 4.90 -39.76 -10.39
C ARG A 119 4.13 -39.91 -11.68
N THR A 120 3.31 -40.96 -11.74
CA THR A 120 2.39 -41.19 -12.87
C THR A 120 1.09 -40.39 -12.67
N LEU A 121 0.35 -40.19 -13.76
CA LEU A 121 -0.94 -39.46 -13.69
C LEU A 121 -1.98 -40.21 -12.84
N ASN A 122 -1.88 -41.52 -12.69
CA ASN A 122 -2.81 -42.34 -11.92
C ASN A 122 -2.51 -42.35 -10.41
N ASP A 123 -1.40 -41.74 -9.96
CA ASP A 123 -1.10 -41.66 -8.54
C ASP A 123 -1.88 -40.46 -7.91
N ASN A 124 -2.96 -40.80 -7.24
CA ASN A 124 -3.86 -39.85 -6.57
C ASN A 124 -3.51 -39.65 -5.08
N PHE A 125 -2.26 -39.83 -4.68
CA PHE A 125 -1.83 -39.71 -3.31
C PHE A 125 -2.36 -38.44 -2.64
N ARG A 126 -3.24 -38.64 -1.64
CA ARG A 126 -3.85 -37.59 -0.79
C ARG A 126 -4.50 -36.43 -1.59
N ILE A 127 -5.08 -36.71 -2.76
CA ILE A 127 -5.71 -35.66 -3.58
C ILE A 127 -6.89 -34.96 -2.87
N GLU A 128 -7.68 -35.73 -2.09
CA GLU A 128 -8.78 -35.15 -1.31
C GLU A 128 -8.28 -34.22 -0.19
N ASP A 129 -7.17 -34.61 0.45
CA ASP A 129 -6.53 -33.75 1.46
C ASP A 129 -5.96 -32.49 0.83
N ALA A 130 -5.41 -32.56 -0.39
CA ALA A 130 -4.95 -31.40 -1.13
C ALA A 130 -6.10 -30.44 -1.46
N LYS A 131 -7.25 -30.95 -1.91
CA LYS A 131 -8.47 -30.15 -2.15
C LYS A 131 -8.97 -29.52 -0.86
N LYS A 132 -9.04 -30.29 0.21
CA LYS A 132 -9.44 -29.79 1.52
C LYS A 132 -8.53 -28.66 2.00
N PHE A 133 -7.21 -28.86 1.91
CA PHE A 133 -6.22 -27.83 2.29
C PHE A 133 -6.42 -26.54 1.49
N LEU A 134 -6.63 -26.63 0.17
CA LEU A 134 -6.86 -25.45 -0.68
C LEU A 134 -8.15 -24.72 -0.28
N ASN A 135 -9.20 -25.42 0.11
CA ASN A 135 -10.42 -24.79 0.63
C ASN A 135 -10.17 -24.13 2.01
N ASP A 136 -9.46 -24.82 2.89
CA ASP A 136 -9.20 -24.39 4.27
C ASP A 136 -8.25 -23.17 4.34
N VAL A 137 -7.41 -22.94 3.32
CA VAL A 137 -6.47 -21.82 3.29
C VAL A 137 -7.10 -20.51 2.75
N VAL A 138 -8.27 -20.56 2.13
CA VAL A 138 -8.93 -19.36 1.56
C VAL A 138 -9.12 -18.24 2.59
N PRO A 139 -9.62 -18.49 3.81
CA PRO A 139 -9.74 -17.47 4.83
C PRO A 139 -8.38 -16.86 5.24
N ASP A 140 -7.33 -17.68 5.29
CA ASP A 140 -5.98 -17.20 5.64
C ASP A 140 -5.43 -16.27 4.57
N ILE A 141 -5.70 -16.56 3.28
CA ILE A 141 -5.31 -15.71 2.16
C ILE A 141 -6.05 -14.36 2.22
N ALA A 142 -7.36 -14.39 2.52
CA ALA A 142 -8.16 -13.19 2.70
C ALA A 142 -7.63 -12.33 3.87
N SER A 143 -7.32 -12.96 5.01
CA SER A 143 -6.73 -12.30 6.17
C SER A 143 -5.36 -11.71 5.85
N PHE A 144 -4.49 -12.44 5.15
CA PHE A 144 -3.17 -11.97 4.74
C PHE A 144 -3.26 -10.75 3.82
N LYS A 145 -4.20 -10.75 2.87
CA LYS A 145 -4.46 -9.59 2.01
C LYS A 145 -4.86 -8.37 2.83
N LEU A 146 -5.78 -8.56 3.79
CA LEU A 146 -6.22 -7.47 4.65
C LEU A 146 -5.07 -6.92 5.51
N ASP A 147 -4.27 -7.79 6.12
CA ASP A 147 -3.08 -7.40 6.89
C ASP A 147 -2.11 -6.57 6.04
N THR A 148 -1.91 -6.98 4.77
CA THR A 148 -1.04 -6.28 3.82
C THR A 148 -1.60 -4.90 3.48
N ASP A 149 -2.91 -4.81 3.20
CA ASP A 149 -3.56 -3.54 2.90
C ASP A 149 -3.49 -2.57 4.10
N ILE A 150 -3.74 -3.07 5.31
CA ILE A 150 -3.63 -2.27 6.54
C ILE A 150 -2.22 -1.69 6.65
N ALA A 151 -1.18 -2.51 6.51
CA ALA A 151 0.21 -2.06 6.59
C ALA A 151 0.54 -0.98 5.54
N ASP A 152 0.07 -1.15 4.31
CA ASP A 152 0.25 -0.18 3.23
C ASP A 152 -0.46 1.16 3.52
N TYR A 153 -1.67 1.11 4.08
CA TYR A 153 -2.40 2.32 4.45
C TYR A 153 -1.80 3.00 5.67
N GLU A 154 -1.31 2.26 6.67
CA GLU A 154 -0.60 2.83 7.82
C GLU A 154 0.66 3.59 7.39
N GLU A 155 1.42 3.06 6.42
CA GLU A 155 2.58 3.77 5.86
C GLU A 155 2.15 5.09 5.17
N LYS A 156 1.08 5.04 4.37
CA LYS A 156 0.52 6.24 3.70
C LYS A 156 0.03 7.28 4.70
N VAL A 157 -0.66 6.85 5.76
CA VAL A 157 -1.11 7.73 6.85
C VAL A 157 0.08 8.43 7.48
N LYS A 158 1.08 7.68 7.92
CA LYS A 158 2.31 8.23 8.54
C LYS A 158 3.02 9.25 7.64
N LYS A 159 3.10 8.97 6.34
CA LYS A 159 3.70 9.90 5.37
C LYS A 159 2.88 11.18 5.23
N THR A 160 1.56 11.06 5.20
CA THR A 160 0.64 12.20 5.08
C THR A 160 0.65 13.07 6.34
N GLU A 161 0.67 12.46 7.52
CA GLU A 161 0.80 13.17 8.81
C GLU A 161 2.10 14.00 8.89
N LYS A 162 3.21 13.40 8.46
CA LYS A 162 4.50 14.11 8.38
C LYS A 162 4.44 15.31 7.44
N SER A 163 3.80 15.16 6.27
CA SER A 163 3.62 16.25 5.31
C SER A 163 2.74 17.36 5.88
N LEU A 164 1.63 17.00 6.54
CA LEU A 164 0.74 17.96 7.19
C LEU A 164 1.45 18.74 8.29
N SER A 165 2.24 18.08 9.12
CA SER A 165 3.06 18.74 10.15
C SER A 165 4.04 19.76 9.56
N GLY A 166 4.68 19.43 8.44
CA GLY A 166 5.54 20.36 7.70
C GLY A 166 4.79 21.60 7.22
N LEU A 167 3.66 21.40 6.55
CA LEU A 167 2.82 22.51 6.07
C LEU A 167 2.30 23.41 7.19
N THR A 168 1.96 22.84 8.35
CA THR A 168 1.54 23.62 9.52
C THR A 168 2.67 24.49 10.07
N SER A 169 3.91 23.96 10.08
CA SER A 169 5.09 24.74 10.45
C SER A 169 5.37 25.87 9.46
N ASP A 170 5.27 25.59 8.16
CA ASP A 170 5.47 26.60 7.11
C ASP A 170 4.41 27.70 7.20
N GLN A 171 3.16 27.34 7.46
CA GLN A 171 2.08 28.31 7.67
C GLN A 171 2.43 29.27 8.83
N LYS A 172 2.88 28.75 9.96
CA LYS A 172 3.27 29.58 11.11
C LYS A 172 4.39 30.55 10.76
N ASN A 173 5.42 30.07 10.05
CA ASN A 173 6.53 30.91 9.61
C ASN A 173 6.05 32.04 8.67
N ILE A 174 5.12 31.73 7.78
CA ILE A 174 4.52 32.73 6.86
C ILE A 174 3.71 33.74 7.63
N GLU A 175 2.91 33.35 8.62
CA GLU A 175 2.12 34.23 9.47
C GLU A 175 3.01 35.21 10.27
N GLU A 176 4.11 34.69 10.85
CA GLU A 176 5.12 35.52 11.53
C GLU A 176 5.73 36.55 10.58
N ARG A 177 6.09 36.14 9.36
CA ARG A 177 6.66 37.05 8.37
C ARG A 177 5.67 38.10 7.85
N ILE A 178 4.39 37.74 7.73
CA ILE A 178 3.33 38.69 7.40
C ILE A 178 3.26 39.78 8.46
N LYS A 179 3.29 39.41 9.73
CA LYS A 179 3.28 40.38 10.85
C LYS A 179 4.47 41.35 10.79
N GLU A 180 5.68 40.80 10.62
CA GLU A 180 6.88 41.64 10.47
C GLU A 180 6.78 42.63 9.30
N LEU A 181 6.23 42.21 8.18
CA LEU A 181 6.05 43.07 7.01
C LEU A 181 4.97 44.13 7.26
N GLN A 182 3.92 43.83 8.00
CA GLN A 182 2.90 44.77 8.40
C GLN A 182 3.49 45.87 9.30
N ASP A 183 4.27 45.50 10.33
CA ASP A 183 4.94 46.44 11.21
C ASP A 183 5.92 47.35 10.44
N ARG A 184 6.67 46.79 9.49
CA ARG A 184 7.57 47.57 8.62
C ARG A 184 6.82 48.52 7.69
N LEU A 185 5.67 48.12 7.18
CA LEU A 185 4.82 48.98 6.35
C LEU A 185 4.27 50.18 7.15
N GLU A 186 3.85 49.94 8.38
CA GLU A 186 3.36 51.00 9.28
C GLU A 186 4.49 51.98 9.59
N GLN A 187 5.66 51.50 9.96
CA GLN A 187 6.84 52.38 10.21
C GLN A 187 7.20 53.19 8.96
N ASN A 188 7.20 52.61 7.79
CA ASN A 188 7.49 53.29 6.52
C ASN A 188 6.48 54.41 6.24
N LYS A 189 5.19 54.21 6.53
CA LYS A 189 4.16 55.24 6.40
C LYS A 189 4.43 56.44 7.33
N LEU A 190 4.75 56.18 8.60
CA LEU A 190 5.11 57.23 9.55
C LEU A 190 6.34 58.02 9.12
N ASP A 191 7.33 57.34 8.56
CA ASP A 191 8.53 58.01 8.06
C ASP A 191 8.25 58.84 6.80
N GLN A 192 7.37 58.38 5.91
CA GLN A 192 6.88 59.14 4.75
C GLN A 192 6.14 60.43 5.20
N GLU A 193 5.26 60.33 6.21
CA GLU A 193 4.55 61.48 6.74
C GLU A 193 5.52 62.55 7.30
N LYS A 194 6.53 62.12 8.09
CA LYS A 194 7.58 63.00 8.62
C LYS A 194 8.37 63.69 7.50
N GLN A 195 8.78 62.92 6.49
CA GLN A 195 9.53 63.46 5.34
C GLN A 195 8.68 64.43 4.52
N ASN A 196 7.39 64.15 4.36
CA ASN A 196 6.48 65.05 3.64
C ASN A 196 6.27 66.34 4.39
N ALA A 197 6.08 66.31 5.72
CA ALA A 197 6.00 67.50 6.55
C ALA A 197 7.27 68.37 6.47
N GLU A 198 8.46 67.74 6.53
CA GLU A 198 9.73 68.44 6.40
C GLU A 198 9.90 69.04 4.99
N LEU A 199 9.49 68.32 3.95
CA LEU A 199 9.53 68.82 2.56
C LEU A 199 8.64 70.06 2.41
N ILE A 200 7.44 70.10 2.99
CA ILE A 200 6.55 71.27 2.97
C ILE A 200 7.21 72.44 3.70
N ARG A 201 7.79 72.21 4.89
CA ARG A 201 8.52 73.23 5.64
C ARG A 201 9.70 73.79 4.81
N LEU A 202 10.53 72.97 4.23
CA LEU A 202 11.68 73.38 3.42
C LEU A 202 11.26 74.15 2.17
N LYS A 203 10.16 73.76 1.51
CA LYS A 203 9.58 74.52 0.40
C LYS A 203 9.12 75.90 0.81
N SER A 204 8.43 76.05 1.96
CA SER A 204 8.00 77.37 2.50
C SER A 204 9.20 78.28 2.76
N VAL A 205 10.23 77.80 3.43
CA VAL A 205 11.47 78.57 3.68
C VAL A 205 12.17 78.98 2.37
N ARG A 206 12.26 78.03 1.39
CA ARG A 206 12.81 78.36 0.09
C ARG A 206 12.05 79.51 -0.61
N ASP A 207 10.74 79.46 -0.62
CA ASP A 207 9.87 80.40 -1.31
C ASP A 207 9.93 81.74 -0.62
N GLU A 208 10.08 81.82 0.70
CA GLU A 208 10.34 83.07 1.48
C GLU A 208 11.69 83.68 1.10
N LEU A 209 12.76 82.89 1.05
CA LEU A 209 14.08 83.37 0.67
C LEU A 209 14.11 83.88 -0.80
N LEU A 210 13.37 83.23 -1.70
CA LEU A 210 13.23 83.67 -3.08
C LEU A 210 12.52 85.03 -3.20
N SER A 211 11.47 85.26 -2.35
CA SER A 211 10.74 86.48 -2.27
C SER A 211 11.63 87.59 -1.76
N GLN A 212 12.44 87.40 -0.74
CA GLN A 212 13.38 88.39 -0.18
C GLN A 212 14.45 88.78 -1.23
N LYS A 213 14.97 87.77 -2.02
CA LYS A 213 15.91 88.05 -3.07
C LYS A 213 15.31 88.90 -4.19
N GLY A 214 14.05 88.63 -4.58
CA GLY A 214 13.35 89.46 -5.58
C GLY A 214 13.03 90.91 -5.14
N ALA A 215 12.93 91.18 -3.83
CA ALA A 215 12.70 92.50 -3.28
C ALA A 215 13.99 93.33 -3.13
N THR A 216 15.17 92.68 -3.32
CA THR A 216 16.48 93.36 -3.13
C THR A 216 17.16 93.72 -4.48
N ASN A 217 16.52 93.41 -5.60
CA ASN A 217 16.90 93.81 -6.93
C ASN A 217 15.94 94.88 -7.50
#